data_ad3f939dcaf8558a44f6c6d82d9165e4
#
_entry.id   ad3f939dcaf8558a44f6c6d82d9165e4
#
_cell.length_a   1.000
_cell.length_b   1.000
_cell.length_c   1.000
_cell.angle_alpha   90.00
_cell.angle_beta   90.00
_cell.angle_gamma   90.00
#
_symmetry.space_group_name_H-M   'P 1'
#
loop_
_entity.id
_entity.type
_entity.pdbx_description
1 polymer ?
#
loop_
_entity_poly.entity_id
_entity_poly.type
_entity_poly.pdbx_seq_one_letter_code
_entity_poly.pdbx_strand_id
1 'polypeptide(L)'
;VTITTYAELQSSIADFLNRDDLTAEIKTFIALGEAELRRDVRHWRQEKRSTAEIDTQYSAVPADFLEVIRFYVTSNNTRPLELISQYELLDRKARNLNAGGFPAYYAITAGEIEVFPVPDGTYTAELYYYADIPSLSDSATSNWVLQYHPDAYLYSALKHSAPFLVEDQRLTVWAALYQAGIDRINEDSARVKVGGSGLRMKLRSY
;
A
#
# COMPACT_ATOMS: atom_id res chain seq x y z
N VAL A 1 -10.55 17.72 -20.73
CA VAL A 1 -11.25 16.45 -20.36
C VAL A 1 -10.87 16.13 -18.95
N THR A 2 -11.86 15.97 -18.08
CA THR A 2 -11.62 15.55 -16.69
C THR A 2 -11.67 14.02 -16.67
N ILE A 3 -10.65 13.35 -16.19
CA ILE A 3 -10.62 11.88 -16.06
C ILE A 3 -10.96 11.55 -14.61
N THR A 4 -12.20 11.17 -14.34
CA THR A 4 -12.70 10.87 -12.99
C THR A 4 -13.31 9.48 -12.86
N THR A 5 -13.61 8.86 -14.00
CA THR A 5 -14.22 7.52 -14.06
C THR A 5 -13.40 6.57 -14.91
N TYR A 6 -13.59 5.27 -14.67
CA TYR A 6 -12.94 4.20 -15.42
C TYR A 6 -13.23 4.27 -16.94
N ALA A 7 -14.47 4.62 -17.30
CA ALA A 7 -14.86 4.79 -18.70
C ALA A 7 -14.15 5.98 -19.36
N GLU A 8 -14.05 7.13 -18.65
CA GLU A 8 -13.31 8.30 -19.13
C GLU A 8 -11.81 8.01 -19.28
N LEU A 9 -11.23 7.23 -18.36
CA LEU A 9 -9.86 6.79 -18.47
C LEU A 9 -9.64 5.92 -19.71
N GLN A 10 -10.51 4.95 -19.98
CA GLN A 10 -10.43 4.12 -21.17
C GLN A 10 -10.53 4.96 -22.45
N SER A 11 -11.49 5.89 -22.51
CA SER A 11 -11.66 6.81 -23.64
C SER A 11 -10.41 7.66 -23.85
N SER A 12 -9.87 8.23 -22.76
CA SER A 12 -8.65 9.05 -22.84
C SER A 12 -7.45 8.27 -23.34
N ILE A 13 -7.27 6.99 -22.90
CA ILE A 13 -6.19 6.14 -23.40
C ILE A 13 -6.37 5.87 -24.90
N ALA A 14 -7.59 5.56 -25.35
CA ALA A 14 -7.89 5.34 -26.76
C ALA A 14 -7.55 6.59 -27.60
N ASP A 15 -7.95 7.77 -27.13
CA ASP A 15 -7.64 9.06 -27.78
C ASP A 15 -6.13 9.32 -27.86
N PHE A 16 -5.37 9.08 -26.79
CA PHE A 16 -3.90 9.23 -26.77
C PHE A 16 -3.19 8.26 -27.72
N LEU A 17 -3.73 7.05 -27.87
CA LEU A 17 -3.21 6.05 -28.81
C LEU A 17 -3.70 6.30 -30.24
N ASN A 18 -4.75 7.13 -30.42
CA ASN A 18 -5.47 7.32 -31.69
C ASN A 18 -5.98 5.97 -32.25
N ARG A 19 -6.54 5.12 -31.37
CA ARG A 19 -7.03 3.76 -31.66
C ARG A 19 -8.33 3.51 -30.95
N ASP A 20 -9.36 3.13 -31.66
CA ASP A 20 -10.70 2.80 -31.18
C ASP A 20 -10.99 1.28 -31.15
N ASP A 21 -10.08 0.50 -31.70
CA ASP A 21 -10.18 -0.96 -31.81
C ASP A 21 -9.59 -1.72 -30.61
N LEU A 22 -8.98 -1.02 -29.62
CA LEU A 22 -8.24 -1.62 -28.51
C LEU A 22 -9.01 -1.64 -27.18
N THR A 23 -10.33 -1.70 -27.21
CA THR A 23 -11.16 -1.58 -25.98
C THR A 23 -10.86 -2.68 -24.95
N ALA A 24 -10.59 -3.91 -25.38
CA ALA A 24 -10.26 -5.01 -24.48
C ALA A 24 -8.84 -4.91 -23.96
N GLU A 25 -7.90 -4.53 -24.83
CA GLU A 25 -6.49 -4.35 -24.50
C GLU A 25 -6.26 -3.20 -23.53
N ILE A 26 -7.00 -2.10 -23.66
CA ILE A 26 -6.95 -0.95 -22.76
C ILE A 26 -7.27 -1.36 -21.32
N LYS A 27 -8.25 -2.24 -21.09
CA LYS A 27 -8.53 -2.79 -19.77
C LYS A 27 -7.33 -3.55 -19.20
N THR A 28 -6.61 -4.28 -20.04
CA THR A 28 -5.38 -4.98 -19.66
C THR A 28 -4.26 -4.00 -19.33
N PHE A 29 -4.08 -2.93 -20.12
CA PHE A 29 -3.06 -1.90 -19.85
C PHE A 29 -3.33 -1.20 -18.52
N ILE A 30 -4.60 -0.90 -18.21
CA ILE A 30 -4.98 -0.32 -16.93
C ILE A 30 -4.67 -1.29 -15.78
N ALA A 31 -5.01 -2.57 -15.91
CA ALA A 31 -4.74 -3.57 -14.87
C ALA A 31 -3.22 -3.74 -14.61
N LEU A 32 -2.39 -3.70 -15.64
CA LEU A 32 -0.93 -3.71 -15.51
C LEU A 32 -0.42 -2.43 -14.83
N GLY A 33 -0.98 -1.28 -15.20
CA GLY A 33 -0.69 -0.01 -14.55
C GLY A 33 -1.08 0.01 -13.08
N GLU A 34 -2.23 -0.57 -12.71
CA GLU A 34 -2.64 -0.73 -11.31
C GLU A 34 -1.66 -1.59 -10.51
N ALA A 35 -1.19 -2.70 -11.10
CA ALA A 35 -0.19 -3.54 -10.44
C ALA A 35 1.13 -2.79 -10.18
N GLU A 36 1.48 -1.84 -11.04
CA GLU A 36 2.63 -0.97 -10.86
C GLU A 36 2.39 0.10 -9.79
N LEU A 37 1.23 0.78 -9.84
CA LEU A 37 0.82 1.76 -8.82
C LEU A 37 0.82 1.16 -7.40
N ARG A 38 0.37 -0.09 -7.23
CA ARG A 38 0.42 -0.80 -5.94
C ARG A 38 1.84 -0.95 -5.39
N ARG A 39 2.84 -1.13 -6.27
CA ARG A 39 4.25 -1.26 -5.86
C ARG A 39 4.88 0.09 -5.52
N ASP A 40 4.56 1.13 -6.29
CA ASP A 40 5.30 2.39 -6.30
C ASP A 40 4.69 3.45 -5.39
N VAL A 41 3.39 3.37 -5.09
CA VAL A 41 2.67 4.39 -4.30
C VAL A 41 2.61 4.00 -2.83
N ARG A 42 3.05 4.94 -1.96
CA ARG A 42 2.84 4.92 -0.51
C ARG A 42 2.33 6.28 -0.07
N HIS A 43 1.01 6.37 0.04
CA HIS A 43 0.33 7.64 0.30
C HIS A 43 -0.51 7.58 1.59
N TRP A 44 -0.62 8.69 2.33
CA TRP A 44 -1.38 8.76 3.58
C TRP A 44 -2.86 8.32 3.42
N ARG A 45 -3.43 8.45 2.23
CA ARG A 45 -4.80 7.98 1.94
C ARG A 45 -4.95 6.45 1.92
N GLN A 46 -3.84 5.72 1.81
CA GLN A 46 -3.82 4.27 1.95
C GLN A 46 -3.72 3.83 3.42
N GLU A 47 -3.41 4.76 4.33
CA GLU A 47 -3.24 4.40 5.74
C GLU A 47 -4.59 4.06 6.36
N LYS A 48 -4.67 2.87 6.92
CA LYS A 48 -5.83 2.40 7.66
C LYS A 48 -5.42 1.92 9.04
N ARG A 49 -6.42 1.92 9.92
CA ARG A 49 -6.33 1.36 11.26
C ARG A 49 -7.35 0.24 11.38
N SER A 50 -6.90 -0.94 11.79
CA SER A 50 -7.75 -2.06 12.18
C SER A 50 -7.54 -2.37 13.65
N THR A 51 -8.60 -2.68 14.36
CA THR A 51 -8.58 -3.11 15.76
C THR A 51 -9.06 -4.54 15.82
N ALA A 52 -8.34 -5.39 16.56
CA ALA A 52 -8.69 -6.79 16.75
C ALA A 52 -8.31 -7.23 18.17
N GLU A 53 -8.91 -8.32 18.62
CA GLU A 53 -8.48 -9.02 19.82
C GLU A 53 -7.43 -10.07 19.42
N ILE A 54 -6.36 -10.13 20.18
CA ILE A 54 -5.30 -11.14 20.05
C ILE A 54 -5.36 -12.03 21.28
N ASP A 55 -5.84 -13.25 21.08
CA ASP A 55 -5.95 -14.30 22.11
C ASP A 55 -5.20 -15.57 21.70
N THR A 56 -4.75 -15.63 20.46
CA THR A 56 -4.02 -16.73 19.84
C THR A 56 -2.69 -16.27 19.24
N GLN A 57 -1.83 -17.22 18.96
CA GLN A 57 -0.53 -16.98 18.36
C GLN A 57 -0.61 -16.38 16.95
N TYR A 58 -1.65 -16.74 16.20
CA TYR A 58 -1.83 -16.37 14.80
C TYR A 58 -3.12 -15.57 14.62
N SER A 59 -3.04 -14.51 13.83
CA SER A 59 -4.18 -13.67 13.45
C SER A 59 -4.08 -13.31 11.98
N ALA A 60 -5.18 -13.41 11.23
CA ALA A 60 -5.20 -13.03 9.82
C ALA A 60 -4.98 -11.51 9.65
N VAL A 61 -4.24 -11.11 8.62
CA VAL A 61 -4.17 -9.70 8.22
C VAL A 61 -5.47 -9.26 7.54
N PRO A 62 -5.82 -7.96 7.56
CA PRO A 62 -6.94 -7.44 6.77
C PRO A 62 -6.84 -7.82 5.30
N ALA A 63 -7.98 -8.04 4.63
CA ALA A 63 -8.02 -8.48 3.22
C ALA A 63 -7.36 -7.50 2.24
N ASP A 64 -7.32 -6.22 2.60
CA ASP A 64 -6.69 -5.14 1.84
C ASP A 64 -5.30 -4.75 2.37
N PHE A 65 -4.69 -5.62 3.19
CA PHE A 65 -3.36 -5.36 3.76
C PHE A 65 -2.27 -5.37 2.68
N LEU A 66 -1.47 -4.32 2.63
CA LEU A 66 -0.30 -4.22 1.76
C LEU A 66 1.01 -4.25 2.56
N GLU A 67 1.12 -3.38 3.57
CA GLU A 67 2.36 -3.22 4.34
C GLU A 67 2.04 -2.68 5.73
N VAL A 68 2.73 -3.20 6.77
CA VAL A 68 2.58 -2.72 8.14
C VAL A 68 3.27 -1.37 8.32
N ILE A 69 2.58 -0.45 9.01
CA ILE A 69 3.19 0.80 9.48
C ILE A 69 3.56 0.65 10.95
N ARG A 70 2.61 0.21 11.77
CA ARG A 70 2.81 -0.02 13.20
C ARG A 70 1.78 -1.01 13.75
N PHE A 71 2.20 -1.74 14.76
CA PHE A 71 1.33 -2.67 15.47
C PHE A 71 1.49 -2.45 16.98
N TYR A 72 0.37 -2.24 17.67
CA TYR A 72 0.33 -1.95 19.09
C TYR A 72 -0.61 -2.89 19.81
N VAL A 73 -0.29 -3.25 21.04
CA VAL A 73 -1.26 -3.74 22.02
C VAL A 73 -1.69 -2.56 22.87
N THR A 74 -2.99 -2.34 22.99
CA THR A 74 -3.59 -1.20 23.71
C THR A 74 -4.13 -1.56 25.09
N SER A 75 -4.33 -2.86 25.37
CA SER A 75 -4.75 -3.35 26.70
C SER A 75 -3.68 -3.04 27.75
N ASN A 76 -4.09 -2.46 28.87
CA ASN A 76 -3.26 -2.20 30.08
C ASN A 76 -2.06 -1.25 29.94
N ASN A 77 -1.72 -0.81 28.76
CA ASN A 77 -0.73 0.22 28.41
C ASN A 77 -0.42 0.07 26.92
N THR A 78 -0.51 1.14 26.15
CA THR A 78 -0.19 1.09 24.74
C THR A 78 1.28 0.77 24.53
N ARG A 79 1.57 -0.42 24.01
CA ARG A 79 2.94 -0.86 23.72
C ARG A 79 3.07 -1.25 22.25
N PRO A 80 4.07 -0.73 21.53
CA PRO A 80 4.38 -1.21 20.20
C PRO A 80 4.94 -2.62 20.27
N LEU A 81 4.50 -3.49 19.35
CA LEU A 81 5.17 -4.76 19.08
C LEU A 81 6.31 -4.52 18.09
N GLU A 82 7.38 -5.26 18.26
CA GLU A 82 8.54 -5.18 17.37
C GLU A 82 8.40 -6.18 16.22
N LEU A 83 8.52 -5.68 14.99
CA LEU A 83 8.58 -6.53 13.79
C LEU A 83 9.94 -7.18 13.72
N ILE A 84 9.97 -8.52 13.73
CA ILE A 84 11.19 -9.32 13.57
C ILE A 84 11.03 -10.28 12.40
N SER A 85 12.16 -10.82 11.93
CA SER A 85 12.12 -11.84 10.89
C SER A 85 11.50 -13.14 11.40
N GLN A 86 10.90 -13.93 10.51
CA GLN A 86 10.40 -15.27 10.87
C GLN A 86 11.47 -16.16 11.47
N TYR A 87 12.71 -16.06 10.95
CA TYR A 87 13.84 -16.81 11.49
C TYR A 87 14.13 -16.44 12.95
N GLU A 88 14.18 -15.16 13.26
CA GLU A 88 14.43 -14.69 14.63
C GLU A 88 13.30 -15.07 15.57
N LEU A 89 12.05 -15.02 15.10
CA LEU A 89 10.89 -15.44 15.89
C LEU A 89 10.99 -16.93 16.24
N LEU A 90 11.34 -17.78 15.30
CA LEU A 90 11.54 -19.22 15.51
C LEU A 90 12.70 -19.49 16.47
N ASP A 91 13.80 -18.78 16.37
CA ASP A 91 14.94 -18.91 17.29
C ASP A 91 14.56 -18.51 18.72
N ARG A 92 13.80 -17.43 18.90
CA ARG A 92 13.26 -17.01 20.20
C ARG A 92 12.31 -18.07 20.79
N LYS A 93 11.45 -18.67 19.98
CA LYS A 93 10.56 -19.76 20.37
C LYS A 93 11.34 -20.99 20.80
N ALA A 94 12.38 -21.37 20.07
CA ALA A 94 13.22 -22.52 20.39
C ALA A 94 13.95 -22.35 21.74
N ARG A 95 14.33 -21.13 22.08
CA ARG A 95 14.99 -20.82 23.37
C ARG A 95 14.01 -20.72 24.52
N ASN A 96 12.76 -20.36 24.29
CA ASN A 96 11.73 -20.15 25.29
C ASN A 96 10.49 -21.03 25.00
N LEU A 97 10.69 -22.34 25.03
CA LEU A 97 9.63 -23.32 24.85
C LEU A 97 8.49 -23.04 25.87
N ASN A 98 7.27 -22.80 25.38
CA ASN A 98 6.05 -22.54 26.18
C ASN A 98 6.00 -21.17 26.89
N ALA A 99 6.71 -20.16 26.43
CA ALA A 99 6.51 -18.80 26.97
C ALA A 99 5.14 -18.24 26.54
N GLY A 100 4.14 -18.42 27.40
CA GLY A 100 2.91 -17.62 27.37
C GLY A 100 3.16 -16.27 28.05
N GLY A 101 2.51 -15.22 27.58
CA GLY A 101 2.64 -13.91 28.19
C GLY A 101 2.21 -12.76 27.28
N PHE A 102 2.53 -11.54 27.69
CA PHE A 102 2.24 -10.35 26.92
C PHE A 102 3.04 -10.35 25.59
N PRO A 103 2.37 -10.24 24.41
CA PRO A 103 3.03 -10.20 23.12
C PRO A 103 3.99 -8.99 23.03
N ALA A 104 5.22 -9.22 22.57
CA ALA A 104 6.25 -8.19 22.42
C ALA A 104 6.78 -8.11 20.99
N TYR A 105 6.76 -9.23 20.27
CA TYR A 105 7.30 -9.39 18.93
C TYR A 105 6.23 -9.93 17.99
N TYR A 106 6.38 -9.63 16.71
CA TYR A 106 5.56 -10.26 15.69
C TYR A 106 6.35 -10.45 14.39
N ALA A 107 5.90 -11.42 13.59
CA ALA A 107 6.33 -11.64 12.22
C ALA A 107 5.09 -11.75 11.32
N ILE A 108 5.25 -11.46 10.03
CA ILE A 108 4.20 -11.61 9.03
C ILE A 108 4.60 -12.73 8.09
N THR A 109 3.77 -13.78 8.01
CA THR A 109 4.05 -14.97 7.20
C THR A 109 2.76 -15.48 6.60
N ALA A 110 2.76 -15.72 5.28
CA ALA A 110 1.64 -16.34 4.55
C ALA A 110 0.28 -15.63 4.75
N GLY A 111 0.28 -14.31 4.93
CA GLY A 111 -0.96 -13.54 5.14
C GLY A 111 -1.49 -13.57 6.59
N GLU A 112 -0.66 -14.01 7.53
CA GLU A 112 -0.96 -14.01 8.96
C GLU A 112 0.10 -13.24 9.75
N ILE A 113 -0.32 -12.67 10.86
CA ILE A 113 0.53 -12.08 11.89
C ILE A 113 0.76 -13.16 12.94
N GLU A 114 1.99 -13.56 13.15
CA GLU A 114 2.40 -14.43 14.25
C GLU A 114 2.98 -13.58 15.36
N VAL A 115 2.45 -13.70 16.59
CA VAL A 115 2.91 -12.96 17.77
C VAL A 115 3.70 -13.84 18.72
N PHE A 116 4.68 -13.23 19.43
CA PHE A 116 5.47 -13.91 20.44
C PHE A 116 5.81 -12.95 21.61
N PRO A 117 5.75 -13.39 22.88
CA PRO A 117 5.20 -14.66 23.41
C PRO A 117 3.76 -14.96 22.99
N VAL A 118 3.36 -16.22 23.08
CA VAL A 118 1.96 -16.60 22.85
C VAL A 118 1.08 -15.89 23.89
N PRO A 119 0.00 -15.22 23.49
CA PRO A 119 -0.87 -14.50 24.42
C PRO A 119 -1.35 -15.42 25.55
N ASP A 120 -1.25 -14.98 26.79
CA ASP A 120 -1.77 -15.66 27.97
C ASP A 120 -3.16 -15.15 28.37
N GLY A 121 -3.74 -14.26 27.57
CA GLY A 121 -5.08 -13.71 27.72
C GLY A 121 -5.50 -12.96 26.47
N THR A 122 -6.68 -12.37 26.48
CA THR A 122 -7.19 -11.57 25.36
C THR A 122 -6.64 -10.14 25.46
N TYR A 123 -5.95 -9.70 24.42
CA TYR A 123 -5.38 -8.37 24.32
C TYR A 123 -6.00 -7.61 23.13
N THR A 124 -6.44 -6.39 23.38
CA THR A 124 -6.85 -5.50 22.28
C THR A 124 -5.62 -4.96 21.57
N ALA A 125 -5.58 -5.09 20.25
CA ALA A 125 -4.49 -4.63 19.42
C ALA A 125 -4.97 -3.71 18.31
N GLU A 126 -4.11 -2.80 17.90
CA GLU A 126 -4.32 -1.88 16.78
C GLU A 126 -3.21 -2.03 15.75
N LEU A 127 -3.61 -2.35 14.53
CA LEU A 127 -2.74 -2.43 13.37
C LEU A 127 -2.92 -1.18 12.50
N TYR A 128 -1.84 -0.43 12.30
CA TYR A 128 -1.76 0.64 11.32
C TYR A 128 -1.01 0.11 10.10
N TYR A 129 -1.62 0.20 8.92
CA TYR A 129 -1.08 -0.39 7.71
C TYR A 129 -1.42 0.42 6.48
N TYR A 130 -0.65 0.21 5.41
CA TYR A 130 -1.03 0.64 4.07
C TYR A 130 -2.00 -0.37 3.49
N ALA A 131 -3.18 0.10 3.11
CA ALA A 131 -4.16 -0.69 2.38
C ALA A 131 -3.88 -0.67 0.88
N ASP A 132 -4.28 -1.74 0.21
CA ASP A 132 -4.21 -1.81 -1.25
C ASP A 132 -5.07 -0.72 -1.90
N ILE A 133 -4.67 -0.29 -3.10
CA ILE A 133 -5.45 0.64 -3.93
C ILE A 133 -6.59 -0.17 -4.55
N PRO A 134 -7.86 0.21 -4.32
CA PRO A 134 -8.99 -0.48 -4.94
C PRO A 134 -8.89 -0.47 -6.46
N SER A 135 -8.97 -1.65 -7.09
CA SER A 135 -8.93 -1.77 -8.54
C SER A 135 -10.14 -1.14 -9.20
N LEU A 136 -9.92 -0.52 -10.36
CA LEU A 136 -10.99 -0.01 -11.19
C LEU A 136 -11.69 -1.14 -11.96
N SER A 137 -12.99 -1.01 -12.12
CA SER A 137 -13.81 -1.92 -12.91
C SER A 137 -15.07 -1.22 -13.37
N ASP A 138 -15.87 -1.89 -14.19
CA ASP A 138 -17.15 -1.36 -14.64
C ASP A 138 -18.14 -1.14 -13.45
N SER A 139 -17.94 -1.83 -12.31
CA SER A 139 -18.71 -1.65 -11.07
C SER A 139 -18.03 -0.72 -10.06
N ALA A 140 -16.70 -0.70 -10.01
CA ALA A 140 -15.90 0.19 -9.18
C ALA A 140 -15.25 1.26 -10.09
N THR A 141 -16.04 2.24 -10.48
CA THR A 141 -15.70 3.18 -11.55
C THR A 141 -14.67 4.23 -11.18
N SER A 142 -14.34 4.39 -9.90
CA SER A 142 -13.39 5.40 -9.45
C SER A 142 -12.70 4.98 -8.15
N ASN A 143 -11.49 5.48 -7.95
CA ASN A 143 -10.77 5.41 -6.68
C ASN A 143 -10.03 6.72 -6.42
N TRP A 144 -9.43 6.85 -5.23
CA TRP A 144 -8.77 8.10 -4.85
C TRP A 144 -7.59 8.48 -5.74
N VAL A 145 -6.86 7.50 -6.34
CA VAL A 145 -5.75 7.79 -7.26
C VAL A 145 -6.30 8.42 -8.54
N LEU A 146 -7.34 7.84 -9.12
CA LEU A 146 -7.94 8.37 -10.33
C LEU A 146 -8.54 9.78 -10.11
N GLN A 147 -9.12 10.03 -8.92
CA GLN A 147 -9.72 11.33 -8.60
C GLN A 147 -8.70 12.44 -8.41
N TYR A 148 -7.54 12.16 -7.79
CA TYR A 148 -6.57 13.18 -7.42
C TYR A 148 -5.30 13.18 -8.30
N HIS A 149 -5.00 12.06 -8.92
CA HIS A 149 -3.79 11.83 -9.72
C HIS A 149 -4.11 11.05 -11.01
N PRO A 150 -5.02 11.54 -11.86
CA PRO A 150 -5.42 10.84 -13.09
C PRO A 150 -4.26 10.66 -14.07
N ASP A 151 -3.26 11.55 -14.02
CA ASP A 151 -2.02 11.47 -14.79
C ASP A 151 -1.23 10.18 -14.48
N ALA A 152 -1.15 9.76 -13.22
CA ALA A 152 -0.48 8.53 -12.84
C ALA A 152 -1.14 7.29 -13.48
N TYR A 153 -2.48 7.24 -13.50
CA TYR A 153 -3.21 6.17 -14.18
C TYR A 153 -3.02 6.21 -15.71
N LEU A 154 -3.18 7.38 -16.29
CA LEU A 154 -3.07 7.54 -17.75
C LEU A 154 -1.70 7.09 -18.25
N TYR A 155 -0.61 7.62 -17.64
CA TYR A 155 0.73 7.31 -18.10
C TYR A 155 1.20 5.91 -17.74
N SER A 156 0.71 5.30 -16.65
CA SER A 156 0.96 3.88 -16.37
C SER A 156 0.36 2.98 -17.47
N ALA A 157 -0.89 3.20 -17.84
CA ALA A 157 -1.54 2.43 -18.90
C ALA A 157 -0.90 2.65 -20.27
N LEU A 158 -0.59 3.90 -20.64
CA LEU A 158 0.12 4.23 -21.88
C LEU A 158 1.51 3.60 -21.97
N LYS A 159 2.25 3.54 -20.86
CA LYS A 159 3.54 2.84 -20.81
C LYS A 159 3.39 1.35 -21.11
N HIS A 160 2.34 0.70 -20.60
CA HIS A 160 2.06 -0.71 -20.85
C HIS A 160 1.48 -0.99 -22.24
N SER A 161 0.98 0.02 -22.95
CA SER A 161 0.53 -0.15 -24.35
C SER A 161 1.67 -0.23 -25.36
N ALA A 162 2.84 0.33 -25.03
CA ALA A 162 3.94 0.46 -25.96
C ALA A 162 4.46 -0.88 -26.54
N PRO A 163 4.64 -1.96 -25.76
CA PRO A 163 5.05 -3.27 -26.31
C PRO A 163 4.03 -3.86 -27.29
N PHE A 164 2.75 -3.51 -27.14
CA PHE A 164 1.67 -3.94 -27.99
C PHE A 164 1.65 -3.20 -29.34
N LEU A 165 2.07 -1.93 -29.33
CA LEU A 165 2.01 -1.02 -30.50
C LEU A 165 3.26 -1.05 -31.38
N VAL A 166 4.23 -1.91 -31.10
CA VAL A 166 5.50 -2.05 -31.83
C VAL A 166 6.21 -0.72 -32.15
N GLU A 167 7.33 -0.45 -31.48
CA GLU A 167 8.20 0.73 -31.71
C GLU A 167 7.58 2.12 -31.43
N ASP A 168 6.82 2.28 -30.33
CA ASP A 168 6.37 3.60 -29.97
C ASP A 168 7.49 4.43 -29.31
N GLN A 169 7.99 5.43 -30.03
CA GLN A 169 9.03 6.35 -29.53
C GLN A 169 8.57 7.17 -28.32
N ARG A 170 7.26 7.24 -28.03
CA ARG A 170 6.67 7.97 -26.91
C ARG A 170 6.86 7.24 -25.57
N LEU A 171 7.29 5.96 -25.57
CA LEU A 171 7.46 5.16 -24.36
C LEU A 171 8.34 5.84 -23.30
N THR A 172 9.46 6.40 -23.73
CA THR A 172 10.40 7.10 -22.82
C THR A 172 9.76 8.32 -22.15
N VAL A 173 8.92 9.04 -22.91
CA VAL A 173 8.18 10.21 -22.40
C VAL A 173 7.11 9.76 -21.40
N TRP A 174 6.33 8.73 -21.72
CA TRP A 174 5.30 8.21 -20.81
C TRP A 174 5.89 7.63 -19.53
N ALA A 175 7.02 6.93 -19.62
CA ALA A 175 7.72 6.44 -18.43
C ALA A 175 8.23 7.58 -17.54
N ALA A 176 8.77 8.65 -18.12
CA ALA A 176 9.21 9.81 -17.37
C ALA A 176 8.04 10.57 -16.72
N LEU A 177 6.91 10.72 -17.42
CA LEU A 177 5.71 11.36 -16.88
C LEU A 177 5.06 10.53 -15.77
N TYR A 178 5.04 9.20 -15.93
CA TYR A 178 4.61 8.29 -14.86
C TYR A 178 5.47 8.48 -13.62
N GLN A 179 6.80 8.40 -13.75
CA GLN A 179 7.71 8.55 -12.61
C GLN A 179 7.52 9.90 -11.91
N ALA A 180 7.43 10.98 -12.67
CA ALA A 180 7.16 12.30 -12.12
C ALA A 180 5.80 12.38 -11.38
N GLY A 181 4.78 11.66 -11.86
CA GLY A 181 3.50 11.51 -11.19
C GLY A 181 3.62 10.79 -9.85
N ILE A 182 4.34 9.66 -9.82
CA ILE A 182 4.60 8.88 -8.60
C ILE A 182 5.38 9.70 -7.57
N ASP A 183 6.42 10.40 -8.00
CA ASP A 183 7.24 11.23 -7.10
C ASP A 183 6.38 12.32 -6.44
N ARG A 184 5.48 12.99 -7.19
CA ARG A 184 4.53 13.97 -6.64
C ARG A 184 3.57 13.37 -5.64
N ILE A 185 3.01 12.17 -5.91
CA ILE A 185 2.10 11.47 -4.99
C ILE A 185 2.82 11.20 -3.66
N ASN A 186 4.04 10.68 -3.72
CA ASN A 186 4.82 10.33 -2.54
C ASN A 186 5.29 11.60 -1.77
N GLU A 187 5.66 12.67 -2.47
CA GLU A 187 5.98 13.97 -1.87
C GLU A 187 4.77 14.59 -1.15
N ASP A 188 3.58 14.56 -1.75
CA ASP A 188 2.36 15.06 -1.13
C ASP A 188 2.06 14.30 0.17
N SER A 189 2.27 12.99 0.19
CA SER A 189 2.17 12.18 1.41
C SER A 189 3.15 12.65 2.49
N ALA A 190 4.40 12.89 2.12
CA ALA A 190 5.42 13.38 3.03
C ALA A 190 5.07 14.77 3.61
N ARG A 191 4.55 15.68 2.78
CA ARG A 191 4.12 17.03 3.22
C ARG A 191 2.98 16.96 4.24
N VAL A 192 1.98 16.11 4.03
CA VAL A 192 0.87 15.96 4.98
C VAL A 192 1.37 15.43 6.32
N LYS A 193 2.30 14.48 6.32
CA LYS A 193 2.86 13.88 7.53
C LYS A 193 3.77 14.83 8.33
N VAL A 194 4.46 15.72 7.66
CA VAL A 194 5.47 16.61 8.26
C VAL A 194 4.98 18.06 8.38
N GLY A 195 4.02 18.48 7.57
CA GLY A 195 3.60 19.87 7.37
C GLY A 195 2.98 20.58 8.58
N GLY A 196 2.70 19.88 9.67
CA GLY A 196 2.21 20.49 10.92
C GLY A 196 3.18 20.37 12.10
N SER A 197 4.20 19.55 11.99
CA SER A 197 5.23 19.41 13.03
C SER A 197 6.38 20.37 12.72
N GLY A 198 6.39 21.53 13.36
CA GLY A 198 7.64 22.29 13.42
C GLY A 198 8.74 21.34 13.89
N LEU A 199 9.75 21.11 13.04
CA LEU A 199 10.93 20.32 13.37
C LEU A 199 11.57 20.94 14.65
N ARG A 200 11.21 20.43 15.83
CA ARG A 200 11.93 20.74 17.08
C ARG A 200 13.14 19.82 17.12
N MET A 201 14.28 20.31 16.68
CA MET A 201 15.55 19.71 17.05
C MET A 201 15.70 19.75 18.57
N LYS A 202 15.52 18.60 19.25
CA LYS A 202 15.99 18.47 20.64
C LYS A 202 17.51 18.28 20.58
N LEU A 203 18.25 19.35 20.79
CA LEU A 203 19.65 19.24 21.17
C LEU A 203 19.70 18.49 22.51
N ARG A 204 20.29 17.31 22.55
CA ARG A 204 20.70 16.69 23.81
C ARG A 204 21.84 17.54 24.36
N SER A 205 21.59 18.26 25.46
CA SER A 205 22.65 18.75 26.31
C SER A 205 23.24 17.55 27.04
N TYR A 206 24.54 17.34 26.89
CA TYR A 206 25.33 16.44 27.73
C TYR A 206 25.47 17.00 29.14
#